data_5efc75eab4374d9939a517c24c888e38
#
_entry.id   5efc75eab4374d9939a517c24c888e38
#
_cell.length_a   1.000
_cell.length_b   1.000
_cell.length_c   1.000
_cell.angle_alpha   90.00
_cell.angle_beta   90.00
_cell.angle_gamma   90.00
#
_symmetry.space_group_name_H-M   'P 1'
#
loop_
_entity.id
_entity.type
_entity.pdbx_description
1 polymer ?
#
loop_
_entity_poly.entity_id
_entity_poly.type
_entity_poly.pdbx_seq_one_letter_code
_entity_poly.pdbx_strand_id
1 'polypeptide(L)'
;MTSDLNGFVKISCDYPGGNVKVHGISTGCADVDADLRDTPSNWFYWNFEAEAVTPGTVRFQFPVGRWMISRQGPAVSTDNGKTWRWLGRENTTFNGSESKVNTRDSFDWTFTRTGEKVRFAQGIPYLLNDFEEYYSTVRNSPYLKRSVLTVSRQGRELPLLTIGNGPQNMLLTARHHCCEAMASYALEGFVAEALSESPAAVEFRSNYTLYVVPFMDLDGAEAGDQGKNRAPHDQNRDYGLLHPIYPENKAVMALHKEKKFKLVLDLHDPAVRYDAHEMLYFGGFSTPSNRANTREFKAWVDEELPEEINPILYRHPEKDNIPPVTLPITGDMGIPSSLYFTIVPDIVYGTTVEIPYATVNGRYNEKSSRRIGQAFLRAVLKTDFRKDGEPRTGYKEYLTFCATAGAADIVRTDIPEHYRIAAMLNVAKKTADLELCEKIIASPYAMTQQKYRAAGIKTALLADTPELSGWIEEMKQRDLLATPAVRALPAELAKELNEYSRENYNNIPKEPGTYEEN
;
A
#
# COMPACT_ATOMS: atom_id res chain seq x y z
N MET A 1 -20.94 -4.44 -19.92
CA MET A 1 -21.73 -3.63 -20.90
C MET A 1 -20.77 -2.97 -21.85
N THR A 2 -20.83 -3.28 -23.14
CA THR A 2 -20.09 -2.58 -24.19
C THR A 2 -20.85 -1.31 -24.54
N SER A 3 -20.28 -0.13 -24.33
CA SER A 3 -20.87 1.11 -24.80
C SER A 3 -20.34 1.41 -26.21
N ASP A 4 -21.13 1.14 -27.21
CA ASP A 4 -20.91 1.63 -28.58
C ASP A 4 -21.24 3.12 -28.64
N LEU A 5 -20.31 3.96 -28.26
CA LEU A 5 -20.41 5.42 -28.37
C LEU A 5 -19.25 5.94 -29.22
N ASN A 6 -19.57 6.24 -30.49
CA ASN A 6 -18.83 7.05 -31.46
C ASN A 6 -17.28 7.09 -31.40
N GLY A 7 -16.63 6.07 -31.93
CA GLY A 7 -15.62 6.35 -32.94
C GLY A 7 -14.16 6.26 -32.60
N PHE A 8 -13.68 6.21 -31.33
CA PHE A 8 -12.23 6.14 -31.05
C PHE A 8 -11.80 4.88 -30.32
N VAL A 9 -12.48 4.52 -29.26
CA VAL A 9 -12.18 3.29 -28.50
C VAL A 9 -13.48 2.61 -28.08
N LYS A 10 -13.42 1.29 -27.92
CA LYS A 10 -14.40 0.48 -27.20
C LYS A 10 -13.81 0.13 -25.86
N ILE A 11 -14.58 0.28 -24.77
CA ILE A 11 -14.16 -0.04 -23.42
C ILE A 11 -15.00 -1.20 -22.91
N SER A 12 -14.34 -2.22 -22.35
CA SER A 12 -14.97 -3.39 -21.75
C SER A 12 -14.30 -3.75 -20.43
N CYS A 13 -15.08 -4.29 -19.49
CA CYS A 13 -14.63 -4.92 -18.27
C CYS A 13 -15.28 -6.31 -18.07
N ASP A 14 -15.73 -6.96 -19.13
CA ASP A 14 -16.43 -8.24 -19.12
C ASP A 14 -15.42 -9.41 -19.02
N TYR A 15 -14.61 -9.40 -17.98
CA TYR A 15 -13.64 -10.45 -17.63
C TYR A 15 -13.37 -10.45 -16.11
N PRO A 16 -12.81 -11.54 -15.56
CA PRO A 16 -12.51 -11.60 -14.13
C PRO A 16 -11.68 -10.40 -13.64
N GLY A 17 -12.08 -9.80 -12.52
CA GLY A 17 -11.44 -8.61 -11.97
C GLY A 17 -11.75 -7.30 -12.72
N GLY A 18 -12.59 -7.34 -13.77
CA GLY A 18 -12.95 -6.15 -14.53
C GLY A 18 -13.90 -5.21 -13.78
N ASN A 19 -13.60 -3.91 -13.84
CA ASN A 19 -14.38 -2.87 -13.18
C ASN A 19 -14.18 -1.53 -13.88
N VAL A 20 -15.21 -0.99 -14.48
CA VAL A 20 -15.23 0.38 -15.00
C VAL A 20 -16.66 0.85 -15.21
N LYS A 21 -16.90 2.12 -14.92
CA LYS A 21 -18.09 2.86 -15.36
C LYS A 21 -17.68 3.86 -16.42
N VAL A 22 -18.27 3.76 -17.61
CA VAL A 22 -18.03 4.71 -18.70
C VAL A 22 -19.14 5.75 -18.67
N HIS A 23 -18.77 7.01 -18.51
CA HIS A 23 -19.70 8.16 -18.53
C HIS A 23 -19.90 8.74 -19.93
N GLY A 24 -18.86 8.66 -20.77
CA GLY A 24 -18.93 9.14 -22.14
C GLY A 24 -17.62 8.91 -22.88
N ILE A 25 -17.72 8.85 -24.21
CA ILE A 25 -16.57 8.79 -25.11
C ILE A 25 -16.77 9.87 -26.17
N SER A 26 -15.76 10.69 -26.35
CA SER A 26 -15.72 11.75 -27.38
C SER A 26 -14.42 11.63 -28.17
N THR A 27 -14.21 12.53 -29.12
CA THR A 27 -12.99 12.56 -29.93
C THR A 27 -11.76 12.70 -29.05
N GLY A 28 -10.97 11.64 -28.96
CA GLY A 28 -9.71 11.61 -28.21
C GLY A 28 -9.85 11.61 -26.68
N CYS A 29 -11.06 11.43 -26.13
CA CYS A 29 -11.27 11.42 -24.68
C CYS A 29 -12.35 10.42 -24.27
N ALA A 30 -12.08 9.68 -23.19
CA ALA A 30 -13.03 8.79 -22.51
C ALA A 30 -13.16 9.20 -21.04
N ASP A 31 -14.39 9.54 -20.64
CA ASP A 31 -14.74 9.79 -19.25
C ASP A 31 -15.08 8.46 -18.58
N VAL A 32 -14.23 8.06 -17.63
CA VAL A 32 -14.32 6.77 -16.93
C VAL A 32 -14.29 6.96 -15.42
N ASP A 33 -14.80 5.99 -14.67
CA ASP A 33 -14.77 5.97 -13.20
C ASP A 33 -14.72 4.52 -12.71
N ALA A 34 -14.40 4.33 -11.45
CA ALA A 34 -14.66 3.06 -10.78
C ALA A 34 -16.17 2.80 -10.67
N ASP A 35 -16.57 1.57 -10.95
CA ASP A 35 -17.92 1.13 -10.63
C ASP A 35 -17.98 0.78 -9.13
N LEU A 36 -18.74 1.57 -8.38
CA LEU A 36 -18.92 1.45 -6.93
C LEU A 36 -20.09 0.52 -6.54
N ARG A 37 -20.40 -0.47 -7.39
CA ARG A 37 -21.56 -1.37 -7.27
C ARG A 37 -21.70 -2.07 -5.91
N ASP A 38 -20.58 -2.29 -5.21
CA ASP A 38 -20.55 -3.00 -3.91
C ASP A 38 -20.34 -2.10 -2.70
N THR A 39 -20.05 -0.81 -2.89
CA THR A 39 -19.74 0.11 -1.80
C THR A 39 -20.42 1.48 -1.95
N PRO A 40 -20.94 2.09 -0.87
CA PRO A 40 -21.40 3.48 -0.89
C PRO A 40 -20.24 4.49 -0.80
N SER A 41 -19.02 4.04 -0.53
CA SER A 41 -17.84 4.90 -0.35
C SER A 41 -17.19 5.26 -1.67
N ASN A 42 -16.57 6.44 -1.72
CA ASN A 42 -15.67 6.81 -2.82
C ASN A 42 -14.40 5.96 -2.74
N TRP A 43 -14.37 4.83 -3.45
CA TRP A 43 -13.22 3.96 -3.55
C TRP A 43 -12.65 3.97 -4.96
N PHE A 44 -11.50 3.33 -5.22
CA PHE A 44 -10.62 3.68 -6.35
C PHE A 44 -10.27 2.52 -7.27
N TYR A 45 -10.72 1.29 -7.02
CA TYR A 45 -10.38 0.16 -7.88
C TYR A 45 -11.13 0.24 -9.20
N TRP A 46 -10.37 0.11 -10.27
CA TRP A 46 -10.86 -0.01 -11.65
C TRP A 46 -9.88 -0.83 -12.48
N ASN A 47 -10.40 -1.55 -13.48
CA ASN A 47 -9.65 -2.40 -14.39
C ASN A 47 -10.49 -2.60 -15.66
N PHE A 48 -9.99 -2.17 -16.83
CA PHE A 48 -10.71 -2.26 -18.08
C PHE A 48 -9.79 -2.49 -19.27
N GLU A 49 -10.36 -3.05 -20.36
CA GLU A 49 -9.74 -3.19 -21.66
C GLU A 49 -10.27 -2.08 -22.57
N ALA A 50 -9.38 -1.40 -23.29
CA ALA A 50 -9.69 -0.48 -24.34
C ALA A 50 -9.22 -1.04 -25.69
N GLU A 51 -10.12 -1.09 -26.68
CA GLU A 51 -9.84 -1.50 -28.06
C GLU A 51 -9.96 -0.31 -29.00
N ALA A 52 -8.90 -0.03 -29.75
CA ALA A 52 -8.89 1.07 -30.72
C ALA A 52 -9.84 0.82 -31.90
N VAL A 53 -10.76 1.73 -32.13
CA VAL A 53 -11.54 1.77 -33.37
C VAL A 53 -10.76 2.48 -34.46
N THR A 54 -10.04 3.54 -34.08
CA THR A 54 -9.12 4.31 -34.95
C THR A 54 -7.81 4.53 -34.23
N PRO A 55 -6.64 4.51 -34.92
CA PRO A 55 -5.39 4.91 -34.32
C PRO A 55 -5.42 6.36 -33.83
N GLY A 56 -4.71 6.67 -32.76
CA GLY A 56 -4.62 8.01 -32.19
C GLY A 56 -4.46 7.99 -30.68
N THR A 57 -4.24 9.17 -30.11
CA THR A 57 -4.11 9.34 -28.67
C THR A 57 -5.49 9.52 -28.05
N VAL A 58 -5.75 8.76 -26.99
CA VAL A 58 -6.97 8.84 -26.19
C VAL A 58 -6.58 9.19 -24.77
N ARG A 59 -7.23 10.22 -24.24
CA ARG A 59 -7.17 10.56 -22.82
C ARG A 59 -8.26 9.83 -22.07
N PHE A 60 -7.88 9.08 -21.05
CA PHE A 60 -8.80 8.51 -20.07
C PHE A 60 -8.81 9.42 -18.83
N GLN A 61 -9.96 9.99 -18.49
CA GLN A 61 -10.08 10.93 -17.40
C GLN A 61 -11.16 10.53 -16.41
N PHE A 62 -10.87 10.78 -15.12
CA PHE A 62 -11.74 10.44 -13.99
C PHE A 62 -12.52 11.67 -13.50
N PRO A 63 -13.58 11.49 -12.69
CA PRO A 63 -14.32 12.60 -12.11
C PRO A 63 -13.46 13.52 -11.25
N VAL A 64 -13.84 14.80 -11.22
CA VAL A 64 -13.19 15.81 -10.37
C VAL A 64 -13.24 15.40 -8.90
N GLY A 65 -12.12 15.59 -8.19
CA GLY A 65 -12.03 15.35 -6.75
C GLY A 65 -11.94 13.87 -6.35
N ARG A 66 -11.69 12.98 -7.32
CA ARG A 66 -11.44 11.54 -7.09
C ARG A 66 -9.94 11.24 -7.18
N TRP A 67 -9.47 10.36 -6.30
CA TRP A 67 -8.12 9.80 -6.37
C TRP A 67 -8.19 8.44 -7.04
N MET A 68 -7.83 8.37 -8.31
CA MET A 68 -8.09 7.21 -9.13
C MET A 68 -6.83 6.56 -9.67
N ILE A 69 -5.71 7.29 -9.71
CA ILE A 69 -4.43 6.80 -10.22
C ILE A 69 -3.28 7.19 -9.30
N SER A 70 -2.23 6.38 -9.28
CA SER A 70 -0.99 6.69 -8.56
C SER A 70 -0.13 7.68 -9.35
N ARG A 71 0.90 8.22 -8.74
CA ARG A 71 1.87 9.11 -9.41
C ARG A 71 2.65 8.41 -10.53
N GLN A 72 2.68 7.09 -10.54
CA GLN A 72 3.30 6.29 -11.62
C GLN A 72 2.30 5.94 -12.73
N GLY A 73 1.10 6.49 -12.66
CA GLY A 73 0.01 6.20 -13.57
C GLY A 73 -0.64 4.84 -13.29
N PRO A 74 -1.51 4.39 -14.21
CA PRO A 74 -2.09 3.07 -14.16
C PRO A 74 -1.07 1.97 -14.43
N ALA A 75 -1.39 0.75 -14.01
CA ALA A 75 -0.79 -0.45 -14.56
C ALA A 75 -1.33 -0.69 -15.98
N VAL A 76 -0.46 -1.06 -16.91
CA VAL A 76 -0.76 -1.26 -18.33
C VAL A 76 -0.31 -2.64 -18.77
N SER A 77 -1.18 -3.34 -19.50
CA SER A 77 -0.87 -4.60 -20.18
C SER A 77 -1.26 -4.52 -21.66
N THR A 78 -0.35 -4.94 -22.54
CA THR A 78 -0.55 -5.05 -23.99
C THR A 78 -0.63 -6.50 -24.47
N ASP A 79 -0.64 -7.45 -23.55
CA ASP A 79 -0.64 -8.90 -23.82
C ASP A 79 -1.81 -9.62 -23.12
N ASN A 80 -2.94 -8.93 -23.01
CA ASN A 80 -4.18 -9.44 -22.42
C ASN A 80 -4.08 -9.77 -20.92
N GLY A 81 -3.31 -8.98 -20.17
CA GLY A 81 -3.19 -9.10 -18.71
C GLY A 81 -2.14 -10.11 -18.23
N LYS A 82 -1.30 -10.66 -19.13
CA LYS A 82 -0.24 -11.60 -18.75
C LYS A 82 0.94 -10.91 -18.07
N THR A 83 1.31 -9.75 -18.57
CA THR A 83 2.37 -8.92 -17.98
C THR A 83 1.89 -7.48 -17.81
N TRP A 84 2.41 -6.84 -16.78
CA TRP A 84 2.02 -5.50 -16.41
C TRP A 84 3.24 -4.61 -16.18
N ARG A 85 3.09 -3.32 -16.46
CA ARG A 85 4.06 -2.28 -16.14
C ARG A 85 3.34 -1.01 -15.74
N TRP A 86 3.98 -0.15 -14.98
CA TRP A 86 3.46 1.20 -14.75
C TRP A 86 3.57 2.03 -16.03
N LEU A 87 2.54 2.83 -16.32
CA LEU A 87 2.52 3.71 -17.51
C LEU A 87 3.63 4.75 -17.47
N GLY A 88 3.95 5.23 -16.27
CA GLY A 88 4.90 6.31 -16.07
C GLY A 88 4.20 7.64 -15.85
N ARG A 89 4.91 8.52 -15.18
CA ARG A 89 4.41 9.82 -14.76
C ARG A 89 4.21 10.79 -15.93
N GLU A 90 5.03 10.66 -16.95
CA GLU A 90 5.04 11.54 -18.13
C GLU A 90 3.72 11.50 -18.94
N ASN A 91 2.96 10.41 -18.85
CA ASN A 91 1.68 10.24 -19.53
C ASN A 91 0.47 10.38 -18.58
N THR A 92 0.72 10.90 -17.37
CA THR A 92 -0.26 10.89 -16.29
C THR A 92 -0.42 12.30 -15.71
N THR A 93 -1.66 12.75 -15.58
CA THR A 93 -2.01 13.90 -14.76
C THR A 93 -2.56 13.38 -13.44
N PHE A 94 -1.78 13.52 -12.38
CA PHE A 94 -2.15 13.16 -11.03
C PHE A 94 -2.47 14.42 -10.25
N ASN A 95 -3.70 14.54 -9.83
CA ASN A 95 -4.14 15.71 -9.07
C ASN A 95 -4.20 15.44 -7.59
N GLY A 96 -3.76 14.29 -7.16
CA GLY A 96 -3.55 13.88 -5.78
C GLY A 96 -4.55 14.50 -4.81
N SER A 97 -5.90 14.33 -4.91
CA SER A 97 -6.51 15.41 -4.45
C SER A 97 -7.84 15.39 -3.76
N GLU A 98 -7.81 15.96 -2.63
CA GLU A 98 -8.89 16.74 -2.03
C GLU A 98 -8.99 18.17 -2.61
N SER A 99 -8.34 18.50 -3.74
CA SER A 99 -8.50 19.83 -4.28
C SER A 99 -9.93 19.99 -4.75
N LYS A 100 -10.56 20.96 -4.17
CA LYS A 100 -11.90 21.44 -4.56
C LYS A 100 -11.87 22.15 -5.92
N VAL A 101 -10.78 22.03 -6.66
CA VAL A 101 -10.54 22.67 -7.93
C VAL A 101 -10.78 21.68 -9.05
N ASN A 102 -11.24 22.16 -10.18
CA ASN A 102 -11.70 21.46 -11.38
C ASN A 102 -10.65 20.58 -12.09
N THR A 103 -9.80 19.90 -11.35
CA THR A 103 -8.77 19.03 -11.89
C THR A 103 -9.20 17.56 -11.79
N ARG A 104 -8.80 16.77 -12.77
CA ARG A 104 -9.14 15.37 -12.91
C ARG A 104 -7.88 14.54 -13.00
N ASP A 105 -7.84 13.40 -12.29
CA ASP A 105 -6.88 12.37 -12.61
C ASP A 105 -7.11 11.91 -14.04
N SER A 106 -6.05 11.78 -14.83
CA SER A 106 -6.13 11.31 -16.20
C SER A 106 -4.81 10.71 -16.66
N PHE A 107 -4.89 9.91 -17.72
CA PHE A 107 -3.71 9.42 -18.43
C PHE A 107 -3.98 9.36 -19.92
N ASP A 108 -2.92 9.45 -20.70
CA ASP A 108 -2.98 9.41 -22.16
C ASP A 108 -2.37 8.08 -22.65
N TRP A 109 -3.00 7.50 -23.69
CA TRP A 109 -2.48 6.36 -24.42
C TRP A 109 -2.60 6.55 -25.91
N THR A 110 -1.53 6.25 -26.66
CA THR A 110 -1.53 6.31 -28.11
C THR A 110 -1.67 4.93 -28.71
N PHE A 111 -2.81 4.66 -29.31
CA PHE A 111 -3.06 3.47 -30.12
C PHE A 111 -2.42 3.62 -31.50
N THR A 112 -1.71 2.59 -31.95
CA THR A 112 -0.95 2.61 -33.21
C THR A 112 -1.72 2.02 -34.38
N ARG A 113 -2.74 1.19 -34.11
CA ARG A 113 -3.55 0.50 -35.12
C ARG A 113 -4.96 0.22 -34.64
N THR A 114 -5.88 0.11 -35.59
CA THR A 114 -7.25 -0.37 -35.34
C THR A 114 -7.23 -1.79 -34.81
N GLY A 115 -8.08 -2.08 -33.81
CA GLY A 115 -8.18 -3.37 -33.13
C GLY A 115 -7.05 -3.62 -32.13
N GLU A 116 -6.18 -2.65 -31.86
CA GLU A 116 -5.21 -2.75 -30.76
C GLU A 116 -5.95 -2.76 -29.43
N LYS A 117 -5.65 -3.76 -28.60
CA LYS A 117 -6.24 -3.94 -27.27
C LYS A 117 -5.21 -3.70 -26.19
N VAL A 118 -5.58 -2.92 -25.21
CA VAL A 118 -4.73 -2.60 -24.05
C VAL A 118 -5.58 -2.65 -22.80
N ARG A 119 -5.08 -3.31 -21.76
CA ARG A 119 -5.70 -3.28 -20.44
C ARG A 119 -5.04 -2.25 -19.56
N PHE A 120 -5.87 -1.53 -18.83
CA PHE A 120 -5.46 -0.55 -17.84
C PHE A 120 -6.10 -0.89 -16.51
N ALA A 121 -5.32 -0.80 -15.43
CA ALA A 121 -5.81 -1.05 -14.09
C ALA A 121 -5.21 -0.05 -13.09
N GLN A 122 -5.92 0.19 -12.00
CA GLN A 122 -5.46 1.06 -10.91
C GLN A 122 -4.12 0.58 -10.31
N GLY A 123 -3.96 -0.71 -10.15
CA GLY A 123 -2.75 -1.40 -9.71
C GLY A 123 -2.56 -2.69 -10.50
N ILE A 124 -1.42 -3.38 -10.31
CA ILE A 124 -1.18 -4.67 -10.97
C ILE A 124 -2.17 -5.69 -10.38
N PRO A 125 -3.11 -6.24 -11.20
CA PRO A 125 -4.13 -7.15 -10.70
C PRO A 125 -3.55 -8.49 -10.22
N TYR A 126 -4.31 -9.16 -9.38
CA TYR A 126 -4.04 -10.54 -8.95
C TYR A 126 -5.36 -11.27 -8.69
N LEU A 127 -5.61 -12.34 -9.42
CA LEU A 127 -6.85 -13.11 -9.42
C LEU A 127 -6.57 -14.59 -9.08
N LEU A 128 -7.63 -15.40 -9.03
CA LEU A 128 -7.48 -16.83 -8.75
C LEU A 128 -6.58 -17.52 -9.76
N ASN A 129 -6.65 -17.15 -11.05
CA ASN A 129 -5.78 -17.73 -12.08
C ASN A 129 -4.31 -17.44 -11.80
N ASP A 130 -3.96 -16.24 -11.37
CA ASP A 130 -2.57 -15.86 -11.02
C ASP A 130 -2.07 -16.71 -9.85
N PHE A 131 -2.93 -16.91 -8.84
CA PHE A 131 -2.63 -17.82 -7.73
C PHE A 131 -2.44 -19.28 -8.19
N GLU A 132 -3.30 -19.79 -9.06
CA GLU A 132 -3.18 -21.17 -9.57
C GLU A 132 -1.91 -21.34 -10.43
N GLU A 133 -1.54 -20.34 -11.22
CA GLU A 133 -0.27 -20.33 -11.95
C GLU A 133 0.91 -20.37 -10.97
N TYR A 134 0.93 -19.50 -9.96
CA TYR A 134 1.94 -19.53 -8.92
C TYR A 134 1.96 -20.88 -8.19
N TYR A 135 0.79 -21.38 -7.73
CA TYR A 135 0.68 -22.65 -7.02
C TYR A 135 1.24 -23.80 -7.87
N SER A 136 1.03 -23.79 -9.17
CA SER A 136 1.56 -24.82 -10.09
C SER A 136 3.09 -24.94 -10.02
N THR A 137 3.80 -23.86 -9.73
CA THR A 137 5.26 -23.83 -9.61
C THR A 137 5.77 -24.42 -8.30
N VAL A 138 4.97 -24.40 -7.24
CA VAL A 138 5.38 -24.81 -5.89
C VAL A 138 4.68 -26.08 -5.38
N ARG A 139 3.62 -26.56 -6.04
CA ARG A 139 2.75 -27.66 -5.58
C ARG A 139 3.47 -28.98 -5.28
N ASN A 140 4.63 -29.20 -5.87
CA ASN A 140 5.41 -30.43 -5.69
C ASN A 140 6.38 -30.36 -4.50
N SER A 141 6.40 -29.25 -3.76
CA SER A 141 7.24 -29.12 -2.56
C SER A 141 6.78 -30.12 -1.49
N PRO A 142 7.71 -30.89 -0.88
CA PRO A 142 7.37 -31.82 0.18
C PRO A 142 6.90 -31.14 1.47
N TYR A 143 7.12 -29.84 1.57
CA TYR A 143 6.76 -29.02 2.74
C TYR A 143 5.36 -28.42 2.64
N LEU A 144 4.71 -28.51 1.47
CA LEU A 144 3.44 -27.85 1.16
C LEU A 144 2.28 -28.83 1.14
N LYS A 145 1.20 -28.48 1.83
CA LYS A 145 -0.10 -29.12 1.69
C LYS A 145 -1.13 -28.07 1.28
N ARG A 146 -2.04 -28.43 0.38
CA ARG A 146 -3.21 -27.61 0.03
C ARG A 146 -4.47 -28.33 0.47
N SER A 147 -5.39 -27.57 1.01
CA SER A 147 -6.75 -28.00 1.36
C SER A 147 -7.74 -26.87 1.04
N VAL A 148 -9.01 -27.12 1.26
CA VAL A 148 -10.07 -26.10 1.19
C VAL A 148 -10.33 -25.58 2.59
N LEU A 149 -10.23 -24.25 2.78
CA LEU A 149 -10.57 -23.58 4.02
C LEU A 149 -12.09 -23.61 4.24
N THR A 150 -12.82 -23.16 3.23
CA THR A 150 -14.28 -23.07 3.20
C THR A 150 -14.75 -22.85 1.76
N VAL A 151 -16.07 -22.76 1.58
CA VAL A 151 -16.70 -22.36 0.31
C VAL A 151 -17.29 -20.96 0.48
N SER A 152 -17.01 -20.09 -0.48
CA SER A 152 -17.52 -18.72 -0.50
C SER A 152 -19.03 -18.66 -0.72
N ARG A 153 -19.62 -17.48 -0.57
CA ARG A 153 -21.05 -17.27 -0.83
C ARG A 153 -21.45 -17.52 -2.29
N GLN A 154 -20.51 -17.40 -3.24
CA GLN A 154 -20.74 -17.72 -4.66
C GLN A 154 -20.32 -19.15 -5.05
N GLY A 155 -20.02 -20.00 -4.07
CA GLY A 155 -19.72 -21.42 -4.31
C GLY A 155 -18.27 -21.71 -4.72
N ARG A 156 -17.33 -20.76 -4.56
CA ARG A 156 -15.91 -20.97 -4.84
C ARG A 156 -15.20 -21.59 -3.64
N GLU A 157 -14.38 -22.61 -3.89
CA GLU A 157 -13.50 -23.16 -2.87
C GLU A 157 -12.37 -22.18 -2.53
N LEU A 158 -12.23 -21.83 -1.26
CA LEU A 158 -11.11 -21.01 -0.80
C LEU A 158 -9.90 -21.89 -0.48
N PRO A 159 -8.75 -21.67 -1.12
CA PRO A 159 -7.55 -22.43 -0.83
C PRO A 159 -6.99 -22.10 0.57
N LEU A 160 -6.52 -23.14 1.25
CA LEU A 160 -5.71 -23.06 2.45
C LEU A 160 -4.39 -23.80 2.19
N LEU A 161 -3.28 -23.09 2.29
CA LEU A 161 -1.96 -23.73 2.26
C LEU A 161 -1.46 -23.95 3.68
N THR A 162 -0.80 -25.10 3.90
CA THR A 162 -0.11 -25.40 5.15
C THR A 162 1.34 -25.75 4.82
N ILE A 163 2.29 -25.08 5.47
CA ILE A 163 3.73 -25.21 5.20
C ILE A 163 4.49 -25.45 6.50
N GLY A 164 5.36 -26.46 6.49
CA GLY A 164 6.14 -26.84 7.66
C GLY A 164 5.36 -27.67 8.68
N ASN A 165 6.01 -27.97 9.81
CA ASN A 165 5.45 -28.81 10.88
C ASN A 165 6.01 -28.42 12.27
N GLY A 166 6.52 -27.20 12.39
CA GLY A 166 7.02 -26.65 13.65
C GLY A 166 5.90 -26.47 14.69
N PRO A 167 6.25 -26.37 15.97
CA PRO A 167 5.28 -26.38 17.08
C PRO A 167 4.46 -25.09 17.20
N GLN A 168 4.91 -23.97 16.61
CA GLN A 168 4.21 -22.70 16.68
C GLN A 168 3.38 -22.48 15.41
N ASN A 169 2.11 -22.18 15.56
CA ASN A 169 1.24 -21.92 14.41
C ASN A 169 1.21 -20.43 14.08
N MET A 170 1.39 -20.13 12.81
CA MET A 170 1.31 -18.78 12.24
C MET A 170 0.24 -18.72 11.15
N LEU A 171 -0.52 -17.63 11.12
CA LEU A 171 -1.48 -17.34 10.06
C LEU A 171 -0.98 -16.18 9.20
N LEU A 172 -1.09 -16.35 7.90
CA LEU A 172 -0.86 -15.31 6.89
C LEU A 172 -2.11 -15.18 6.02
N THR A 173 -2.70 -14.00 5.98
CA THR A 173 -3.90 -13.71 5.19
C THR A 173 -3.65 -12.54 4.25
N ALA A 174 -4.41 -12.47 3.15
CA ALA A 174 -4.46 -11.33 2.27
C ALA A 174 -5.87 -11.15 1.70
N ARG A 175 -6.14 -9.98 1.15
CA ARG A 175 -7.36 -9.69 0.38
C ARG A 175 -8.66 -9.70 1.20
N HIS A 176 -8.62 -9.24 2.45
CA HIS A 176 -9.86 -8.86 3.16
C HIS A 176 -10.63 -7.76 2.41
N HIS A 177 -9.93 -6.86 1.76
CA HIS A 177 -10.48 -6.02 0.73
C HIS A 177 -9.98 -6.54 -0.62
N CYS A 178 -10.92 -6.96 -1.45
CA CYS A 178 -10.59 -7.70 -2.68
C CYS A 178 -9.80 -6.90 -3.72
N CYS A 179 -9.83 -5.59 -3.67
CA CYS A 179 -9.09 -4.71 -4.58
C CYS A 179 -7.58 -4.61 -4.31
N GLU A 180 -7.12 -5.07 -3.15
CA GLU A 180 -5.76 -4.85 -2.64
C GLU A 180 -4.78 -5.92 -3.15
N ALA A 181 -4.45 -5.88 -4.45
CA ALA A 181 -3.79 -6.96 -5.18
C ALA A 181 -2.28 -7.12 -4.88
N MET A 182 -1.57 -6.05 -4.51
CA MET A 182 -0.12 -6.13 -4.27
C MET A 182 0.23 -6.96 -3.02
N ALA A 183 -0.68 -7.01 -2.04
CA ALA A 183 -0.60 -7.89 -0.89
C ALA A 183 -0.48 -9.37 -1.26
N SER A 184 -1.14 -9.80 -2.35
CA SER A 184 -1.05 -11.18 -2.84
C SER A 184 0.35 -11.53 -3.33
N TYR A 185 1.04 -10.61 -3.98
CA TYR A 185 2.44 -10.82 -4.40
C TYR A 185 3.40 -10.88 -3.20
N ALA A 186 3.17 -10.09 -2.15
CA ALA A 186 3.94 -10.21 -0.92
C ALA A 186 3.69 -11.55 -0.22
N LEU A 187 2.44 -12.02 -0.21
CA LEU A 187 2.09 -13.35 0.29
C LEU A 187 2.84 -14.45 -0.48
N GLU A 188 2.86 -14.39 -1.82
CA GLU A 188 3.66 -15.34 -2.62
C GLU A 188 5.15 -15.31 -2.26
N GLY A 189 5.70 -14.12 -2.03
CA GLY A 189 7.10 -13.98 -1.63
C GLY A 189 7.40 -14.66 -0.30
N PHE A 190 6.51 -14.52 0.68
CA PHE A 190 6.62 -15.21 1.96
C PHE A 190 6.55 -16.73 1.79
N VAL A 191 5.57 -17.21 1.01
CA VAL A 191 5.40 -18.64 0.71
C VAL A 191 6.60 -19.20 -0.03
N ALA A 192 7.11 -18.50 -1.04
CA ALA A 192 8.30 -18.94 -1.80
C ALA A 192 9.53 -19.05 -0.91
N GLU A 193 9.77 -18.09 -0.02
CA GLU A 193 10.87 -18.17 0.96
C GLU A 193 10.66 -19.34 1.92
N ALA A 194 9.43 -19.54 2.45
CA ALA A 194 9.13 -20.65 3.36
C ALA A 194 9.33 -22.02 2.71
N LEU A 195 9.19 -22.13 1.40
CA LEU A 195 9.37 -23.38 0.63
C LEU A 195 10.79 -23.56 0.09
N SER A 196 11.65 -22.56 0.21
CA SER A 196 13.04 -22.64 -0.27
C SER A 196 13.91 -23.56 0.59
N GLU A 197 15.12 -23.82 0.12
CA GLU A 197 16.17 -24.57 0.85
C GLU A 197 17.14 -23.63 1.58
N SER A 198 16.78 -22.35 1.75
CA SER A 198 17.60 -21.40 2.50
C SER A 198 17.70 -21.80 3.98
N PRO A 199 18.79 -21.48 4.69
CA PRO A 199 18.88 -21.72 6.12
C PRO A 199 17.70 -21.13 6.90
N ALA A 200 17.25 -19.94 6.51
CA ALA A 200 16.08 -19.28 7.11
C ALA A 200 14.79 -20.09 6.89
N ALA A 201 14.58 -20.65 5.71
CA ALA A 201 13.41 -21.48 5.43
C ALA A 201 13.42 -22.79 6.24
N VAL A 202 14.57 -23.44 6.36
CA VAL A 202 14.73 -24.65 7.18
C VAL A 202 14.42 -24.34 8.65
N GLU A 203 14.99 -23.27 9.18
CA GLU A 203 14.73 -22.82 10.54
C GLU A 203 13.26 -22.46 10.75
N PHE A 204 12.67 -21.72 9.80
CA PHE A 204 11.25 -21.34 9.86
C PHE A 204 10.35 -22.57 9.94
N ARG A 205 10.51 -23.53 9.03
CA ARG A 205 9.70 -24.76 9.02
C ARG A 205 9.88 -25.66 10.24
N SER A 206 11.03 -25.58 10.91
CA SER A 206 11.26 -26.30 12.17
C SER A 206 10.60 -25.64 13.37
N ASN A 207 10.46 -24.32 13.34
CA ASN A 207 9.88 -23.53 14.43
C ASN A 207 8.37 -23.30 14.25
N TYR A 208 7.91 -23.19 12.98
CA TYR A 208 6.54 -22.79 12.66
C TYR A 208 5.84 -23.77 11.73
N THR A 209 4.53 -23.88 11.94
CA THR A 209 3.56 -24.36 10.93
C THR A 209 2.81 -23.14 10.43
N LEU A 210 2.99 -22.79 9.15
CA LEU A 210 2.35 -21.66 8.50
C LEU A 210 1.05 -22.08 7.84
N TYR A 211 -0.02 -21.37 8.13
CA TYR A 211 -1.32 -21.44 7.48
C TYR A 211 -1.51 -20.20 6.62
N VAL A 212 -1.80 -20.38 5.32
CA VAL A 212 -1.92 -19.26 4.38
C VAL A 212 -3.30 -19.26 3.76
N VAL A 213 -4.00 -18.14 3.86
CA VAL A 213 -5.27 -17.88 3.17
C VAL A 213 -5.03 -16.80 2.13
N PRO A 214 -4.85 -17.17 0.84
CA PRO A 214 -4.46 -16.21 -0.20
C PRO A 214 -5.52 -15.16 -0.50
N PHE A 215 -6.79 -15.52 -0.32
CA PHE A 215 -7.94 -14.63 -0.55
C PHE A 215 -8.92 -14.74 0.61
N MET A 216 -9.11 -13.64 1.33
CA MET A 216 -10.23 -13.54 2.27
C MET A 216 -11.53 -13.17 1.55
N ASP A 217 -11.46 -12.40 0.46
CA ASP A 217 -12.60 -12.06 -0.40
C ASP A 217 -12.33 -12.48 -1.86
N LEU A 218 -12.39 -13.80 -2.11
CA LEU A 218 -12.19 -14.37 -3.44
C LEU A 218 -13.31 -13.94 -4.40
N ASP A 219 -14.54 -13.91 -3.92
CA ASP A 219 -15.71 -13.55 -4.74
C ASP A 219 -15.59 -12.11 -5.25
N GLY A 220 -15.22 -11.20 -4.39
CA GLY A 220 -15.01 -9.80 -4.76
C GLY A 220 -13.81 -9.59 -5.68
N ALA A 221 -12.71 -10.33 -5.48
CA ALA A 221 -11.55 -10.26 -6.36
C ALA A 221 -11.90 -10.66 -7.79
N GLU A 222 -12.58 -11.79 -7.97
CA GLU A 222 -13.03 -12.28 -9.27
C GLU A 222 -14.11 -11.38 -9.91
N ALA A 223 -14.98 -10.80 -9.08
CA ALA A 223 -15.98 -9.85 -9.55
C ALA A 223 -15.41 -8.48 -9.92
N GLY A 224 -14.21 -8.13 -9.45
CA GLY A 224 -13.65 -6.78 -9.60
C GLY A 224 -14.33 -5.74 -8.69
N ASP A 225 -14.73 -6.16 -7.50
CA ASP A 225 -15.36 -5.30 -6.50
C ASP A 225 -14.33 -4.45 -5.75
N GLN A 226 -14.81 -3.43 -5.03
CA GLN A 226 -13.97 -2.61 -4.16
C GLN A 226 -13.60 -3.32 -2.86
N GLY A 227 -14.55 -4.09 -2.30
CA GLY A 227 -14.42 -4.83 -1.04
C GLY A 227 -14.53 -3.98 0.22
N LYS A 228 -14.25 -2.70 0.13
CA LYS A 228 -14.21 -1.76 1.25
C LYS A 228 -15.58 -1.16 1.54
N ASN A 229 -15.97 -1.12 2.82
CA ASN A 229 -17.24 -0.52 3.28
C ASN A 229 -18.48 -1.04 2.52
N ARG A 230 -18.45 -2.28 2.02
CA ARG A 230 -19.59 -2.88 1.30
C ARG A 230 -20.78 -3.15 2.23
N ALA A 231 -21.97 -3.26 1.67
CA ALA A 231 -23.17 -3.65 2.39
C ALA A 231 -23.24 -5.20 2.59
N PRO A 232 -23.78 -5.70 3.73
CA PRO A 232 -24.27 -4.94 4.89
C PRO A 232 -23.15 -4.39 5.79
N HIS A 233 -21.94 -4.90 5.71
CA HIS A 233 -20.72 -4.39 6.30
C HIS A 233 -19.49 -4.93 5.56
N ASP A 234 -18.39 -4.23 5.69
CA ASP A 234 -17.07 -4.59 5.20
C ASP A 234 -16.62 -5.95 5.77
N GLN A 235 -16.05 -6.83 4.93
CA GLN A 235 -15.60 -8.14 5.38
C GLN A 235 -14.54 -8.04 6.49
N ASN A 236 -13.68 -7.03 6.43
CA ASN A 236 -12.73 -6.75 7.52
C ASN A 236 -13.41 -6.05 8.75
N ARG A 237 -14.72 -6.15 8.89
CA ARG A 237 -15.54 -5.73 10.04
C ARG A 237 -16.46 -6.86 10.51
N ASP A 238 -16.16 -8.10 10.12
CA ASP A 238 -16.96 -9.28 10.45
C ASP A 238 -16.39 -10.12 11.61
N TYR A 239 -15.27 -9.69 12.18
CA TYR A 239 -14.68 -10.34 13.34
C TYR A 239 -15.35 -9.89 14.65
N GLY A 240 -15.37 -10.78 15.64
CA GLY A 240 -15.93 -10.47 16.98
C GLY A 240 -17.45 -10.34 17.03
N LEU A 241 -18.16 -10.52 15.93
CA LEU A 241 -19.63 -10.55 15.91
C LEU A 241 -20.18 -11.84 16.50
N LEU A 242 -21.37 -11.76 17.12
CA LEU A 242 -22.13 -12.96 17.52
C LEU A 242 -22.55 -13.78 16.31
N HIS A 243 -22.85 -13.12 15.20
CA HIS A 243 -23.33 -13.74 13.97
C HIS A 243 -22.52 -13.20 12.76
N PRO A 244 -21.25 -13.62 12.61
CA PRO A 244 -20.48 -13.27 11.41
C PRO A 244 -21.22 -13.76 10.16
N ILE A 245 -21.17 -13.01 9.07
CA ILE A 245 -21.89 -13.38 7.84
C ILE A 245 -20.97 -13.99 6.77
N TYR A 246 -19.68 -13.66 6.78
CA TYR A 246 -18.73 -14.15 5.78
C TYR A 246 -18.20 -15.53 6.17
N PRO A 247 -18.37 -16.56 5.29
CA PRO A 247 -17.88 -17.92 5.55
C PRO A 247 -16.38 -17.97 5.84
N GLU A 248 -15.61 -17.13 5.16
CA GLU A 248 -14.17 -17.01 5.25
C GLU A 248 -13.74 -16.59 6.67
N ASN A 249 -14.36 -15.55 7.19
CA ASN A 249 -14.07 -15.04 8.54
C ASN A 249 -14.46 -16.09 9.60
N LYS A 250 -15.61 -16.74 9.43
CA LYS A 250 -16.03 -17.87 10.30
C LYS A 250 -15.00 -18.98 10.30
N ALA A 251 -14.52 -19.37 9.11
CA ALA A 251 -13.56 -20.45 8.95
C ALA A 251 -12.20 -20.10 9.55
N VAL A 252 -11.71 -18.89 9.36
CA VAL A 252 -10.44 -18.42 9.97
C VAL A 252 -10.55 -18.37 11.49
N MET A 253 -11.65 -17.88 12.05
CA MET A 253 -11.87 -17.89 13.51
C MET A 253 -11.96 -19.32 14.07
N ALA A 254 -12.61 -20.24 13.35
CA ALA A 254 -12.67 -21.66 13.73
C ALA A 254 -11.28 -22.31 13.65
N LEU A 255 -10.52 -22.02 12.59
CA LEU A 255 -9.15 -22.51 12.42
C LEU A 255 -8.24 -21.99 13.54
N HIS A 256 -8.36 -20.71 13.94
CA HIS A 256 -7.64 -20.18 15.09
C HIS A 256 -8.02 -20.91 16.39
N LYS A 257 -9.31 -21.16 16.62
CA LYS A 257 -9.77 -21.88 17.81
C LYS A 257 -9.16 -23.29 17.89
N GLU A 258 -8.97 -23.95 16.75
CA GLU A 258 -8.35 -25.29 16.68
C GLU A 258 -6.82 -25.21 16.78
N LYS A 259 -6.18 -24.36 15.98
CA LYS A 259 -4.71 -24.35 15.79
C LYS A 259 -3.97 -23.45 16.78
N LYS A 260 -4.66 -22.49 17.42
CA LYS A 260 -4.05 -21.62 18.42
C LYS A 260 -2.86 -20.82 17.86
N PHE A 261 -3.11 -20.03 16.82
CA PHE A 261 -2.07 -19.18 16.22
C PHE A 261 -1.36 -18.33 17.25
N LYS A 262 -0.05 -18.23 17.12
CA LYS A 262 0.80 -17.34 17.92
C LYS A 262 1.09 -16.04 17.19
N LEU A 263 1.23 -16.12 15.88
CA LEU A 263 1.51 -14.97 15.02
C LEU A 263 0.45 -14.87 13.93
N VAL A 264 0.02 -13.65 13.61
CA VAL A 264 -0.89 -13.35 12.51
C VAL A 264 -0.40 -12.14 11.75
N LEU A 265 -0.16 -12.31 10.46
CA LEU A 265 0.07 -11.20 9.52
C LEU A 265 -1.09 -11.16 8.52
N ASP A 266 -1.76 -10.01 8.47
CA ASP A 266 -2.85 -9.74 7.55
C ASP A 266 -2.40 -8.68 6.54
N LEU A 267 -2.21 -9.09 5.28
CA LEU A 267 -1.65 -8.25 4.24
C LEU A 267 -2.74 -7.49 3.51
N HIS A 268 -2.56 -6.19 3.43
CA HIS A 268 -3.41 -5.21 2.79
C HIS A 268 -2.59 -4.32 1.85
N ASP A 269 -3.27 -3.49 1.07
CA ASP A 269 -2.65 -2.39 0.33
C ASP A 269 -3.29 -1.06 0.77
N PRO A 270 -2.53 0.04 0.80
CA PRO A 270 -3.02 1.32 1.27
C PRO A 270 -4.03 1.95 0.30
N ALA A 271 -4.84 2.87 0.81
CA ALA A 271 -5.68 3.69 -0.06
C ALA A 271 -4.82 4.52 -1.03
N VAL A 272 -5.28 4.69 -2.27
CA VAL A 272 -4.67 5.60 -3.25
C VAL A 272 -5.00 7.04 -2.85
N ARG A 273 -4.42 7.50 -1.75
CA ARG A 273 -4.61 8.84 -1.20
C ARG A 273 -3.28 9.38 -0.75
N TYR A 274 -2.96 10.63 -1.10
CA TYR A 274 -1.68 11.27 -0.78
C TYR A 274 -0.49 10.39 -1.22
N ASP A 275 0.46 10.20 -0.33
CA ASP A 275 1.63 9.33 -0.54
C ASP A 275 1.42 7.93 0.08
N ALA A 276 0.21 7.62 0.59
CA ALA A 276 -0.06 6.37 1.28
C ALA A 276 0.19 5.15 0.40
N HIS A 277 -0.13 5.24 -0.91
CA HIS A 277 0.10 4.17 -1.87
C HIS A 277 1.57 3.86 -2.15
N GLU A 278 2.49 4.72 -1.72
CA GLU A 278 3.94 4.54 -1.84
C GLU A 278 4.57 3.93 -0.58
N MET A 279 3.76 3.62 0.45
CA MET A 279 4.26 3.26 1.76
C MET A 279 4.06 1.79 2.11
N LEU A 280 5.10 1.21 2.70
CA LEU A 280 4.98 0.02 3.51
C LEU A 280 4.79 0.46 4.97
N TYR A 281 3.67 0.13 5.59
CA TYR A 281 3.45 0.46 6.99
C TYR A 281 2.65 -0.61 7.71
N PHE A 282 2.83 -0.66 9.03
CA PHE A 282 2.14 -1.58 9.91
C PHE A 282 0.96 -0.85 10.53
N GLY A 283 -0.23 -1.35 10.23
CA GLY A 283 -1.48 -0.85 10.77
C GLY A 283 -1.94 -1.67 11.96
N GLY A 284 -3.02 -1.20 12.54
CA GLY A 284 -3.74 -1.96 13.55
C GLY A 284 -3.76 -1.31 14.91
N PHE A 285 -4.70 -1.78 15.68
CA PHE A 285 -4.91 -1.38 17.07
C PHE A 285 -3.90 -2.12 17.94
N SER A 286 -3.34 -1.41 18.92
CA SER A 286 -2.20 -1.97 19.58
C SER A 286 -2.30 -1.90 21.09
N THR A 287 -2.29 -3.06 21.70
CA THR A 287 -1.86 -3.17 23.09
C THR A 287 -0.39 -2.74 23.21
N PRO A 288 0.11 -2.38 24.41
CA PRO A 288 1.52 -2.05 24.59
C PRO A 288 2.46 -3.15 24.05
N SER A 289 2.15 -4.43 24.30
CA SER A 289 2.95 -5.55 23.82
C SER A 289 2.92 -5.66 22.28
N ASN A 290 1.76 -5.48 21.66
CA ASN A 290 1.67 -5.53 20.21
C ASN A 290 2.47 -4.40 19.55
N ARG A 291 2.46 -3.19 20.13
CA ARG A 291 3.29 -2.08 19.66
C ARG A 291 4.78 -2.36 19.74
N ALA A 292 5.23 -2.93 20.87
CA ALA A 292 6.64 -3.28 21.04
C ALA A 292 7.08 -4.34 20.03
N ASN A 293 6.28 -5.39 19.85
CA ASN A 293 6.52 -6.42 18.84
C ASN A 293 6.54 -5.83 17.41
N THR A 294 5.60 -4.91 17.08
CA THR A 294 5.58 -4.25 15.77
C THR A 294 6.86 -3.44 15.53
N ARG A 295 7.34 -2.73 16.54
CA ARG A 295 8.59 -1.94 16.44
C ARG A 295 9.80 -2.83 16.17
N GLU A 296 9.91 -3.94 16.88
CA GLU A 296 11.03 -4.87 16.70
C GLU A 296 10.92 -5.59 15.34
N PHE A 297 9.76 -6.15 15.03
CA PHE A 297 9.53 -6.81 13.75
C PHE A 297 9.84 -5.89 12.56
N LYS A 298 9.34 -4.65 12.64
CA LYS A 298 9.61 -3.64 11.62
C LYS A 298 11.10 -3.33 11.47
N ALA A 299 11.85 -3.22 12.56
CA ALA A 299 13.29 -2.96 12.49
C ALA A 299 14.01 -4.08 11.74
N TRP A 300 13.63 -5.34 11.96
CA TRP A 300 14.17 -6.47 11.22
C TRP A 300 13.71 -6.50 9.75
N VAL A 301 12.46 -6.12 9.48
CA VAL A 301 12.00 -5.97 8.09
C VAL A 301 12.84 -4.93 7.36
N ASP A 302 13.12 -3.80 8.00
CA ASP A 302 13.94 -2.73 7.42
C ASP A 302 15.35 -3.22 7.07
N GLU A 303 15.94 -4.06 7.92
CA GLU A 303 17.27 -4.66 7.69
C GLU A 303 17.26 -5.69 6.55
N GLU A 304 16.18 -6.46 6.44
CA GLU A 304 16.06 -7.52 5.43
C GLU A 304 15.62 -7.01 4.04
N LEU A 305 15.06 -5.80 3.95
CA LEU A 305 14.64 -5.22 2.69
C LEU A 305 15.84 -4.76 1.87
N PRO A 306 15.91 -5.15 0.59
CA PRO A 306 16.91 -4.60 -0.32
C PRO A 306 16.80 -3.07 -0.40
N GLU A 307 17.94 -2.39 -0.47
CA GLU A 307 18.05 -0.94 -0.49
C GLU A 307 17.21 -0.28 -1.62
N GLU A 308 17.09 -0.95 -2.76
CA GLU A 308 16.31 -0.47 -3.90
C GLU A 308 14.79 -0.55 -3.70
N ILE A 309 14.31 -1.30 -2.71
CA ILE A 309 12.87 -1.48 -2.44
C ILE A 309 12.40 -0.54 -1.34
N ASN A 310 13.31 0.01 -0.58
CA ASN A 310 13.01 0.68 0.66
C ASN A 310 12.46 2.11 0.52
N PRO A 311 11.16 2.28 0.52
CA PRO A 311 10.51 3.48 0.97
C PRO A 311 9.65 3.17 2.18
N ILE A 312 10.26 2.94 3.34
CA ILE A 312 9.46 2.75 4.53
C ILE A 312 9.18 4.09 5.14
N LEU A 313 7.95 4.57 4.94
CA LEU A 313 7.44 5.67 5.74
C LEU A 313 7.02 5.14 7.11
N TYR A 314 7.71 5.69 8.09
CA TYR A 314 7.24 5.64 9.46
C TYR A 314 5.98 6.48 9.62
N ARG A 315 4.86 5.87 9.89
CA ARG A 315 3.91 6.52 10.77
C ARG A 315 4.59 6.53 12.14
N HIS A 316 4.89 7.72 12.61
CA HIS A 316 5.72 7.93 13.79
C HIS A 316 5.35 7.04 14.97
N PRO A 317 6.32 6.29 15.52
CA PRO A 317 6.14 5.64 16.81
C PRO A 317 6.04 6.62 17.97
N GLU A 318 6.32 7.91 17.75
CA GLU A 318 6.34 8.93 18.80
C GLU A 318 4.96 9.38 19.30
N LYS A 319 3.87 9.04 18.61
CA LYS A 319 2.52 9.18 19.16
C LYS A 319 2.09 7.88 19.83
N ASP A 320 2.80 7.50 20.87
CA ASP A 320 2.39 6.47 21.85
C ASP A 320 1.10 6.85 22.62
N ASN A 321 0.40 7.87 22.17
CA ASN A 321 -0.89 8.32 22.67
C ASN A 321 -2.07 7.84 21.83
N ILE A 322 -1.95 6.67 21.19
CA ILE A 322 -3.16 5.96 20.78
C ILE A 322 -3.82 5.52 22.09
N PRO A 323 -4.97 6.05 22.46
CA PRO A 323 -5.62 5.68 23.71
C PRO A 323 -5.78 4.16 23.72
N PRO A 324 -5.66 3.51 24.88
CA PRO A 324 -5.98 2.10 24.99
C PRO A 324 -7.36 1.93 24.39
N VAL A 325 -7.47 1.03 23.39
CA VAL A 325 -8.77 0.78 22.77
C VAL A 325 -9.67 0.25 23.86
N THR A 326 -10.47 1.11 24.40
CA THR A 326 -11.67 0.73 25.14
C THR A 326 -12.61 0.15 24.09
N LEU A 327 -12.62 -1.18 24.03
CA LEU A 327 -13.50 -1.92 23.14
C LEU A 327 -14.95 -1.59 23.45
N PRO A 328 -15.67 -0.82 22.63
CA PRO A 328 -17.09 -0.97 22.58
C PRO A 328 -17.38 -2.19 21.71
N ILE A 329 -17.26 -3.39 22.29
CA ILE A 329 -17.86 -4.59 21.71
C ILE A 329 -19.36 -4.48 21.98
N THR A 330 -19.98 -3.47 21.45
CA THR A 330 -21.43 -3.29 21.60
C THR A 330 -21.92 -2.56 20.36
N GLY A 331 -22.42 -3.32 19.42
CA GLY A 331 -23.06 -2.81 18.22
C GLY A 331 -23.12 -3.87 17.13
N ASP A 332 -23.93 -3.60 16.13
CA ASP A 332 -24.13 -4.44 14.96
C ASP A 332 -22.91 -4.47 14.02
N MET A 333 -21.87 -3.70 14.31
CA MET A 333 -20.60 -3.70 13.57
C MET A 333 -19.53 -4.46 14.32
N GLY A 334 -18.87 -5.40 13.63
CA GLY A 334 -17.71 -6.11 14.14
C GLY A 334 -16.43 -5.26 14.09
N ILE A 335 -15.34 -5.88 14.44
CA ILE A 335 -14.01 -5.28 14.51
C ILE A 335 -13.13 -5.77 13.35
N PRO A 336 -12.09 -5.02 12.96
CA PRO A 336 -11.13 -5.49 11.95
C PRO A 336 -10.31 -6.67 12.44
N SER A 337 -9.78 -7.44 11.50
CA SER A 337 -8.85 -8.56 11.74
C SER A 337 -7.70 -8.17 12.67
N SER A 338 -7.08 -7.02 12.42
CA SER A 338 -5.96 -6.52 13.21
C SER A 338 -6.30 -6.33 14.69
N LEU A 339 -7.49 -5.82 15.00
CA LEU A 339 -7.93 -5.69 16.39
C LEU A 339 -8.29 -7.05 16.99
N TYR A 340 -9.05 -7.87 16.25
CA TYR A 340 -9.44 -9.21 16.71
C TYR A 340 -8.20 -10.03 17.08
N PHE A 341 -7.22 -10.12 16.19
CA PHE A 341 -6.01 -10.90 16.42
C PHE A 341 -5.03 -10.25 17.41
N THR A 342 -5.21 -8.99 17.76
CA THR A 342 -4.45 -8.38 18.86
C THR A 342 -5.00 -8.73 20.25
N ILE A 343 -6.33 -8.86 20.37
CA ILE A 343 -7.00 -9.06 21.66
C ILE A 343 -7.23 -10.54 22.03
N VAL A 344 -7.15 -11.44 21.05
CA VAL A 344 -7.35 -12.87 21.33
C VAL A 344 -6.20 -13.40 22.20
N PRO A 345 -6.50 -14.14 23.31
CA PRO A 345 -5.50 -14.49 24.34
C PRO A 345 -4.31 -15.32 23.85
N ASP A 346 -4.53 -16.21 22.88
CA ASP A 346 -3.50 -17.14 22.40
C ASP A 346 -2.48 -16.48 21.46
N ILE A 347 -2.81 -15.33 20.88
CA ILE A 347 -1.96 -14.63 19.91
C ILE A 347 -0.95 -13.74 20.67
N VAL A 348 0.31 -13.90 20.31
CA VAL A 348 1.41 -13.09 20.83
C VAL A 348 1.58 -11.84 20.01
N TYR A 349 1.42 -11.94 18.69
CA TYR A 349 1.52 -10.81 17.76
C TYR A 349 0.54 -10.96 16.61
N GLY A 350 -0.29 -9.92 16.42
CA GLY A 350 -1.18 -9.78 15.28
C GLY A 350 -1.10 -8.38 14.71
N THR A 351 -0.96 -8.25 13.39
CA THR A 351 -0.87 -6.95 12.73
C THR A 351 -1.42 -6.98 11.31
N THR A 352 -1.92 -5.85 10.87
CA THR A 352 -2.15 -5.56 9.45
C THR A 352 -0.90 -4.91 8.86
N VAL A 353 -0.54 -5.30 7.65
CA VAL A 353 0.57 -4.72 6.90
C VAL A 353 0.05 -4.18 5.59
N GLU A 354 0.29 -2.91 5.33
CA GLU A 354 -0.09 -2.23 4.10
C GLU A 354 1.08 -2.28 3.11
N ILE A 355 0.91 -2.99 2.02
CA ILE A 355 1.90 -3.20 0.96
C ILE A 355 1.73 -2.13 -0.11
N PRO A 356 2.76 -1.37 -0.50
CA PRO A 356 2.62 -0.27 -1.45
C PRO A 356 2.20 -0.74 -2.85
N TYR A 357 1.40 0.07 -3.56
CA TYR A 357 1.10 -0.15 -4.97
C TYR A 357 2.28 0.22 -5.87
N ALA A 358 2.87 1.38 -5.61
CA ALA A 358 3.96 1.93 -6.40
C ALA A 358 4.89 2.75 -5.50
N THR A 359 6.02 3.17 -6.05
CA THR A 359 6.93 4.09 -5.37
C THR A 359 7.26 5.27 -6.27
N VAL A 360 7.67 6.38 -5.68
CA VAL A 360 7.99 7.61 -6.39
C VAL A 360 9.06 7.44 -7.47
N ASN A 361 9.96 6.48 -7.31
CA ASN A 361 11.02 6.19 -8.28
C ASN A 361 10.57 5.26 -9.43
N GLY A 362 9.32 4.80 -9.45
CA GLY A 362 8.74 3.96 -10.50
C GLY A 362 9.32 2.55 -10.62
N ARG A 363 10.15 2.12 -9.66
CA ARG A 363 10.81 0.81 -9.72
C ARG A 363 10.06 -0.31 -9.00
N TYR A 364 9.05 0.05 -8.23
CA TYR A 364 8.27 -0.90 -7.46
C TYR A 364 7.27 -1.64 -8.35
N ASN A 365 7.23 -2.97 -8.25
CA ASN A 365 6.35 -3.85 -8.99
C ASN A 365 6.07 -5.14 -8.20
N GLU A 366 5.44 -6.13 -8.84
CA GLU A 366 5.14 -7.43 -8.24
C GLU A 366 6.38 -8.17 -7.71
N LYS A 367 7.54 -8.02 -8.36
CA LYS A 367 8.80 -8.63 -7.87
C LYS A 367 9.28 -7.96 -6.59
N SER A 368 9.13 -6.63 -6.51
CA SER A 368 9.43 -5.88 -5.30
C SER A 368 8.54 -6.30 -4.14
N SER A 369 7.25 -6.49 -4.40
CA SER A 369 6.30 -6.97 -3.40
C SER A 369 6.64 -8.37 -2.90
N ARG A 370 7.04 -9.30 -3.79
CA ARG A 370 7.53 -10.63 -3.37
C ARG A 370 8.76 -10.55 -2.46
N ARG A 371 9.70 -9.63 -2.72
CA ARG A 371 10.86 -9.42 -1.84
C ARG A 371 10.47 -8.91 -0.45
N ILE A 372 9.44 -8.09 -0.34
CA ILE A 372 8.88 -7.69 0.95
C ILE A 372 8.41 -8.93 1.72
N GLY A 373 7.67 -9.83 1.06
CA GLY A 373 7.21 -11.07 1.68
C GLY A 373 8.37 -11.97 2.16
N GLN A 374 9.45 -12.08 1.38
CA GLN A 374 10.67 -12.79 1.78
C GLN A 374 11.31 -12.15 3.01
N ALA A 375 11.40 -10.83 3.06
CA ALA A 375 11.93 -10.10 4.20
C ALA A 375 11.07 -10.32 5.46
N PHE A 376 9.76 -10.40 5.33
CA PHE A 376 8.87 -10.70 6.45
C PHE A 376 9.18 -12.04 7.11
N LEU A 377 9.39 -13.10 6.32
CA LEU A 377 9.74 -14.40 6.89
C LEU A 377 11.04 -14.33 7.70
N ARG A 378 12.08 -13.69 7.14
CA ARG A 378 13.37 -13.55 7.81
C ARG A 378 13.28 -12.70 9.07
N ALA A 379 12.49 -11.63 9.03
CA ALA A 379 12.20 -10.80 10.18
C ALA A 379 11.43 -11.55 11.27
N VAL A 380 10.51 -12.45 10.90
CA VAL A 380 9.80 -13.32 11.87
C VAL A 380 10.79 -14.16 12.67
N LEU A 381 11.82 -14.70 12.05
CA LEU A 381 12.84 -15.51 12.74
C LEU A 381 13.71 -14.70 13.70
N LYS A 382 13.98 -13.45 13.38
CA LYS A 382 14.83 -12.56 14.16
C LYS A 382 14.09 -11.87 15.31
N THR A 383 12.75 -11.75 15.21
CA THR A 383 11.94 -11.07 16.21
C THR A 383 11.65 -11.99 17.39
N ASP A 384 11.97 -11.53 18.60
CA ASP A 384 11.55 -12.22 19.82
C ASP A 384 10.18 -11.70 20.28
N PHE A 385 9.14 -12.26 19.69
CA PHE A 385 7.77 -11.87 20.00
C PHE A 385 7.41 -12.16 21.45
N ARG A 386 6.96 -11.13 22.15
CA ARG A 386 6.53 -11.21 23.55
C ARG A 386 5.15 -10.62 23.74
N LYS A 387 4.44 -11.15 24.69
CA LYS A 387 3.14 -10.62 25.09
C LYS A 387 3.24 -9.48 26.11
N ASP A 388 4.36 -9.38 26.80
CA ASP A 388 4.65 -8.34 27.81
C ASP A 388 4.95 -6.96 27.21
N GLY A 389 5.40 -6.94 25.96
CA GLY A 389 5.59 -5.70 25.20
C GLY A 389 6.77 -4.83 25.58
N GLU A 390 7.75 -5.37 26.31
CA GLU A 390 8.95 -4.62 26.64
C GLU A 390 9.77 -4.29 25.38
N PRO A 391 10.12 -3.01 25.14
CA PRO A 391 10.90 -2.60 23.97
C PRO A 391 12.32 -3.17 24.01
N ARG A 392 12.82 -3.61 22.86
CA ARG A 392 14.19 -4.08 22.72
C ARG A 392 15.16 -2.99 22.28
N THR A 393 16.43 -3.21 22.58
CA THR A 393 17.50 -2.22 22.42
C THR A 393 17.76 -1.77 20.98
N GLY A 394 17.70 -2.66 19.99
CA GLY A 394 18.06 -2.32 18.60
C GLY A 394 17.20 -1.23 17.96
N TYR A 395 15.89 -1.28 18.16
CA TYR A 395 15.00 -0.23 17.65
C TYR A 395 15.17 1.11 18.38
N LYS A 396 15.44 1.07 19.67
CA LYS A 396 15.75 2.26 20.46
C LYS A 396 17.03 2.96 19.98
N GLU A 397 18.04 2.19 19.62
CA GLU A 397 19.29 2.71 19.02
C GLU A 397 19.01 3.42 17.70
N TYR A 398 18.18 2.84 16.84
CA TYR A 398 17.78 3.46 15.58
C TYR A 398 17.00 4.76 15.78
N LEU A 399 15.99 4.79 16.66
CA LEU A 399 15.27 6.03 16.98
C LEU A 399 16.19 7.08 17.57
N THR A 400 17.13 6.65 18.43
CA THR A 400 18.16 7.53 18.98
C THR A 400 19.03 8.08 17.86
N PHE A 401 19.48 7.24 16.92
CA PHE A 401 20.22 7.68 15.74
C PHE A 401 19.44 8.74 14.95
N CYS A 402 18.20 8.47 14.57
CA CYS A 402 17.38 9.42 13.82
C CYS A 402 17.21 10.77 14.56
N ALA A 403 17.12 10.74 15.89
CA ALA A 403 16.92 11.93 16.71
C ALA A 403 18.20 12.70 17.01
N THR A 404 19.35 12.01 17.12
CA THR A 404 20.61 12.57 17.63
C THR A 404 21.73 12.66 16.60
N ALA A 405 21.60 12.00 15.42
CA ALA A 405 22.62 12.00 14.38
C ALA A 405 23.04 13.42 14.00
N GLY A 406 24.34 13.62 13.90
CA GLY A 406 24.97 14.84 13.41
C GLY A 406 25.46 14.71 11.96
N ALA A 407 26.09 15.76 11.45
CA ALA A 407 26.60 15.79 10.08
C ALA A 407 27.60 14.66 9.76
N ALA A 408 28.37 14.22 10.75
CA ALA A 408 29.31 13.09 10.59
C ALA A 408 28.61 11.73 10.46
N ASP A 409 27.44 11.57 11.07
CA ASP A 409 26.73 10.30 11.11
C ASP A 409 25.95 10.02 9.83
N ILE A 410 25.38 11.06 9.22
CA ILE A 410 24.56 10.95 8.01
C ILE A 410 25.34 10.60 6.74
N VAL A 411 26.67 10.68 6.77
CA VAL A 411 27.55 10.31 5.66
C VAL A 411 28.11 8.89 5.79
N ARG A 412 27.81 8.19 6.87
CA ARG A 412 28.28 6.82 7.11
C ARG A 412 27.67 5.84 6.12
N THR A 413 28.51 5.06 5.46
CA THR A 413 28.09 4.07 4.45
C THR A 413 27.64 2.74 5.05
N ASP A 414 27.94 2.50 6.32
CA ASP A 414 27.50 1.32 7.07
C ASP A 414 26.04 1.44 7.59
N ILE A 415 25.43 2.61 7.41
CA ILE A 415 24.04 2.87 7.76
C ILE A 415 23.23 2.95 6.45
N PRO A 416 22.14 2.18 6.30
CA PRO A 416 21.28 2.22 5.12
C PRO A 416 20.83 3.64 4.77
N GLU A 417 20.79 3.99 3.48
CA GLU A 417 20.52 5.36 3.02
C GLU A 417 19.17 5.88 3.52
N HIS A 418 18.14 5.05 3.51
CA HIS A 418 16.80 5.45 4.00
C HIS A 418 16.79 5.82 5.49
N TYR A 419 17.65 5.21 6.32
CA TYR A 419 17.84 5.63 7.72
C TYR A 419 18.54 6.97 7.78
N ARG A 420 19.56 7.15 6.93
CA ARG A 420 20.27 8.42 6.84
C ARG A 420 19.36 9.54 6.39
N ILE A 421 18.45 9.31 5.43
CA ILE A 421 17.48 10.33 4.96
C ILE A 421 16.58 10.81 6.10
N ALA A 422 16.07 9.92 6.94
CA ALA A 422 15.26 10.33 8.09
C ALA A 422 16.06 11.22 9.07
N ALA A 423 17.32 10.88 9.32
CA ALA A 423 18.23 11.68 10.12
C ALA A 423 18.63 12.99 9.42
N MET A 424 18.86 12.96 8.11
CA MET A 424 19.21 14.13 7.28
C MET A 424 18.19 15.25 7.41
N LEU A 425 16.89 14.97 7.45
CA LEU A 425 15.84 15.97 7.64
C LEU A 425 16.02 16.75 8.95
N ASN A 426 16.31 16.03 10.04
CA ASN A 426 16.55 16.64 11.34
C ASN A 426 17.86 17.44 11.37
N VAL A 427 18.90 16.94 10.71
CA VAL A 427 20.19 17.64 10.61
C VAL A 427 20.01 18.91 9.76
N ALA A 428 19.41 18.80 8.57
CA ALA A 428 19.18 19.95 7.68
C ALA A 428 18.41 21.08 8.38
N LYS A 429 17.39 20.73 9.17
CA LYS A 429 16.64 21.72 9.96
C LYS A 429 17.48 22.38 11.06
N LYS A 430 18.33 21.60 11.75
CA LYS A 430 19.15 22.08 12.86
C LYS A 430 20.34 22.92 12.39
N THR A 431 20.93 22.56 11.25
CA THR A 431 22.16 23.19 10.73
C THR A 431 21.90 24.23 9.63
N ALA A 432 20.65 24.42 9.24
CA ALA A 432 20.26 25.29 8.12
C ALA A 432 20.99 24.92 6.79
N ASP A 433 21.12 23.61 6.54
CA ASP A 433 21.92 23.07 5.43
C ASP A 433 21.08 22.89 4.17
N LEU A 434 21.22 23.83 3.22
CA LEU A 434 20.55 23.82 1.93
C LEU A 434 21.01 22.66 1.03
N GLU A 435 22.29 22.31 1.07
CA GLU A 435 22.84 21.21 0.27
C GLU A 435 22.24 19.87 0.71
N LEU A 436 22.06 19.71 2.02
CA LEU A 436 21.44 18.52 2.57
C LEU A 436 19.96 18.39 2.17
N CYS A 437 19.23 19.51 2.11
CA CYS A 437 17.87 19.52 1.56
C CYS A 437 17.85 19.03 0.11
N GLU A 438 18.78 19.51 -0.72
CA GLU A 438 18.89 19.06 -2.12
C GLU A 438 19.23 17.58 -2.24
N LYS A 439 20.14 17.07 -1.42
CA LYS A 439 20.46 15.63 -1.38
C LYS A 439 19.22 14.78 -1.07
N ILE A 440 18.40 15.22 -0.12
CA ILE A 440 17.13 14.51 0.19
C ILE A 440 16.18 14.58 -1.00
N ILE A 441 16.00 15.75 -1.60
CA ILE A 441 15.08 15.94 -2.74
C ILE A 441 15.51 15.10 -3.95
N ALA A 442 16.80 15.03 -4.21
CA ALA A 442 17.37 14.28 -5.33
C ALA A 442 17.46 12.76 -5.07
N SER A 443 17.43 12.32 -3.82
CA SER A 443 17.60 10.90 -3.49
C SER A 443 16.48 10.03 -4.08
N PRO A 444 16.81 8.91 -4.75
CA PRO A 444 15.85 7.94 -5.20
C PRO A 444 15.20 7.17 -4.03
N TYR A 445 15.80 7.20 -2.85
CA TYR A 445 15.33 6.54 -1.64
C TYR A 445 14.49 7.45 -0.75
N ALA A 446 14.47 8.76 -1.04
CA ALA A 446 13.61 9.68 -0.34
C ALA A 446 12.17 9.61 -0.84
N MET A 447 11.24 9.46 0.08
CA MET A 447 9.83 9.44 -0.22
C MET A 447 9.31 10.83 -0.55
N THR A 448 8.20 10.90 -1.30
CA THR A 448 7.57 12.15 -1.69
C THR A 448 7.35 13.08 -0.49
N GLN A 449 6.87 12.55 0.62
CA GLN A 449 6.65 13.33 1.83
C GLN A 449 7.95 13.85 2.45
N GLN A 450 9.04 13.06 2.41
CA GLN A 450 10.35 13.50 2.87
C GLN A 450 10.91 14.59 1.96
N LYS A 451 10.73 14.48 0.64
CA LYS A 451 11.08 15.53 -0.33
C LYS A 451 10.30 16.81 -0.08
N TYR A 452 8.99 16.72 0.21
CA TYR A 452 8.17 17.89 0.55
C TYR A 452 8.62 18.56 1.85
N ARG A 453 9.00 17.77 2.86
CA ARG A 453 9.56 18.32 4.11
C ARG A 453 10.91 18.99 3.88
N ALA A 454 11.78 18.40 3.07
CA ALA A 454 13.06 19.01 2.71
C ALA A 454 12.85 20.32 1.92
N ALA A 455 11.90 20.34 0.97
CA ALA A 455 11.50 21.54 0.27
C ALA A 455 10.97 22.62 1.23
N GLY A 456 10.15 22.23 2.22
CA GLY A 456 9.68 23.15 3.26
C GLY A 456 10.80 23.75 4.11
N ILE A 457 11.78 22.94 4.50
CA ILE A 457 12.98 23.42 5.23
C ILE A 457 13.77 24.41 4.34
N LYS A 458 14.05 24.04 3.09
CA LYS A 458 14.75 24.90 2.13
C LYS A 458 14.00 26.22 1.91
N THR A 459 12.69 26.18 1.75
CA THR A 459 11.85 27.37 1.61
C THR A 459 11.96 28.30 2.81
N ALA A 460 11.90 27.75 4.03
CA ALA A 460 12.05 28.53 5.25
C ALA A 460 13.43 29.21 5.35
N LEU A 461 14.47 28.55 4.86
CA LEU A 461 15.83 29.10 4.85
C LEU A 461 16.02 30.19 3.79
N LEU A 462 15.25 30.15 2.71
CA LEU A 462 15.31 31.11 1.60
C LEU A 462 14.27 32.24 1.73
N ALA A 463 13.38 32.21 2.72
CA ALA A 463 12.21 33.09 2.82
C ALA A 463 12.52 34.59 2.71
N ASP A 464 13.67 35.04 3.25
CA ASP A 464 14.10 36.41 3.26
C ASP A 464 15.30 36.67 2.33
N THR A 465 15.50 35.83 1.32
CA THR A 465 16.63 35.91 0.39
C THR A 465 16.19 36.19 -1.05
N PRO A 466 17.06 36.78 -1.90
CA PRO A 466 16.75 36.98 -3.33
C PRO A 466 16.51 35.71 -4.11
N GLU A 467 17.00 34.58 -3.64
CA GLU A 467 16.91 33.27 -4.29
C GLU A 467 15.50 32.64 -4.18
N LEU A 468 14.66 33.17 -3.29
CA LEU A 468 13.32 32.59 -3.05
C LEU A 468 12.48 32.51 -4.31
N SER A 469 12.48 33.53 -5.15
CA SER A 469 11.66 33.54 -6.38
C SER A 469 12.08 32.44 -7.37
N GLY A 470 13.38 32.24 -7.55
CA GLY A 470 13.94 31.17 -8.36
C GLY A 470 13.59 29.79 -7.80
N TRP A 471 13.65 29.66 -6.49
CA TRP A 471 13.28 28.41 -5.80
C TRP A 471 11.79 28.08 -5.95
N ILE A 472 10.90 29.05 -5.94
CA ILE A 472 9.46 28.82 -6.16
C ILE A 472 9.21 28.25 -7.55
N GLU A 473 9.84 28.80 -8.58
CA GLU A 473 9.69 28.28 -9.95
C GLU A 473 10.29 26.87 -10.09
N GLU A 474 11.42 26.62 -9.44
CA GLU A 474 12.00 25.27 -9.39
C GLU A 474 11.07 24.28 -8.68
N MET A 475 10.45 24.67 -7.56
CA MET A 475 9.48 23.82 -6.86
C MET A 475 8.27 23.47 -7.71
N LYS A 476 7.77 24.39 -8.53
CA LYS A 476 6.68 24.11 -9.48
C LYS A 476 7.11 23.09 -10.53
N GLN A 477 8.31 23.23 -11.11
CA GLN A 477 8.84 22.31 -12.11
C GLN A 477 9.12 20.90 -11.54
N ARG A 478 9.52 20.82 -10.27
CA ARG A 478 9.88 19.56 -9.58
C ARG A 478 8.74 18.99 -8.75
N ASP A 479 7.52 19.53 -8.84
CA ASP A 479 6.38 19.14 -8.02
C ASP A 479 6.65 19.14 -6.49
N LEU A 480 7.28 20.19 -6.01
CA LEU A 480 7.68 20.33 -4.61
C LEU A 480 6.91 21.42 -3.85
N LEU A 481 6.09 22.21 -4.55
CA LEU A 481 5.32 23.31 -3.94
C LEU A 481 4.09 22.78 -3.19
N ALA A 482 4.32 21.90 -2.25
CA ALA A 482 3.30 21.28 -1.39
C ALA A 482 3.13 22.08 -0.08
N THR A 483 2.14 21.70 0.72
CA THR A 483 1.79 22.37 1.97
C THR A 483 2.98 22.74 2.87
N PRO A 484 4.00 21.88 3.11
CA PRO A 484 5.15 22.25 3.94
C PRO A 484 5.94 23.44 3.39
N ALA A 485 6.12 23.49 2.05
CA ALA A 485 6.82 24.59 1.39
C ALA A 485 5.99 25.87 1.42
N VAL A 486 4.70 25.79 1.10
CA VAL A 486 3.79 26.96 1.12
C VAL A 486 3.70 27.58 2.51
N ARG A 487 3.64 26.78 3.57
CA ARG A 487 3.62 27.28 4.96
C ARG A 487 4.91 27.99 5.38
N ALA A 488 6.00 27.69 4.72
CA ALA A 488 7.29 28.31 4.99
C ALA A 488 7.52 29.62 4.21
N LEU A 489 6.61 29.98 3.30
CA LEU A 489 6.66 31.22 2.53
C LEU A 489 6.21 32.43 3.37
N PRO A 490 6.69 33.65 3.03
CA PRO A 490 6.11 34.90 3.54
C PRO A 490 4.58 34.95 3.32
N ALA A 491 3.86 35.55 4.28
CA ALA A 491 2.39 35.43 4.36
C ALA A 491 1.64 35.85 3.08
N GLU A 492 2.06 36.92 2.43
CA GLU A 492 1.43 37.37 1.18
C GLU A 492 1.62 36.37 0.05
N LEU A 493 2.83 35.85 -0.10
CA LEU A 493 3.18 34.87 -1.12
C LEU A 493 2.54 33.49 -0.83
N ALA A 494 2.47 33.13 0.45
CA ALA A 494 1.77 31.91 0.88
C ALA A 494 0.28 31.96 0.53
N LYS A 495 -0.37 33.13 0.63
CA LYS A 495 -1.76 33.33 0.26
C LYS A 495 -1.98 33.14 -1.24
N GLU A 496 -1.12 33.73 -2.06
CA GLU A 496 -1.16 33.62 -3.53
C GLU A 496 -0.96 32.17 -3.99
N LEU A 497 0.03 31.47 -3.42
CA LEU A 497 0.41 30.13 -3.85
C LEU A 497 -0.36 29.00 -3.14
N ASN A 498 -1.19 29.31 -2.15
CA ASN A 498 -1.95 28.33 -1.42
C ASN A 498 -2.99 27.62 -2.31
N GLU A 499 -3.59 28.34 -3.23
CA GLU A 499 -4.53 27.81 -4.20
C GLU A 499 -3.82 26.85 -5.17
N TYR A 500 -2.69 27.26 -5.72
CA TYR A 500 -1.83 26.43 -6.55
C TYR A 500 -1.40 25.13 -5.82
N SER A 501 -0.99 25.24 -4.56
CA SER A 501 -0.60 24.07 -3.77
C SER A 501 -1.78 23.12 -3.51
N ARG A 502 -2.95 23.66 -3.25
CA ARG A 502 -4.18 22.85 -3.08
C ARG A 502 -4.58 22.16 -4.37
N GLU A 503 -4.42 22.80 -5.51
CA GLU A 503 -4.74 22.27 -6.82
C GLU A 503 -3.82 21.12 -7.23
N ASN A 504 -2.54 21.23 -6.92
CA ASN A 504 -1.52 20.34 -7.44
C ASN A 504 -1.03 19.27 -6.45
N TYR A 505 -1.13 19.50 -5.14
CA TYR A 505 -0.46 18.65 -4.15
C TYR A 505 -1.36 18.10 -3.05
N ASN A 506 -2.62 18.48 -3.01
CA ASN A 506 -3.58 18.07 -1.99
C ASN A 506 -3.04 17.73 -0.62
N ASN A 507 -3.50 18.49 0.33
CA ASN A 507 -3.49 18.23 1.77
C ASN A 507 -2.67 17.00 2.19
N ILE A 508 -1.35 17.18 2.21
CA ILE A 508 -0.52 16.30 3.01
C ILE A 508 -1.10 16.36 4.42
N PRO A 509 -1.47 15.23 5.03
CA PRO A 509 -2.12 15.23 6.33
C PRO A 509 -1.36 16.13 7.29
N LYS A 510 -2.06 17.00 7.99
CA LYS A 510 -1.52 17.71 9.14
C LYS A 510 -0.94 16.65 10.05
N GLU A 511 0.35 16.55 10.13
CA GLU A 511 1.10 15.59 10.91
C GLU A 511 0.55 14.16 11.03
N PRO A 512 1.38 13.12 10.89
CA PRO A 512 0.91 11.74 11.07
C PRO A 512 0.31 11.61 12.47
N GLY A 513 -0.98 11.46 12.55
CA GLY A 513 -1.67 11.28 13.83
C GLY A 513 -2.99 12.01 14.02
N THR A 514 -3.42 12.84 13.09
CA THR A 514 -4.78 13.41 13.12
C THR A 514 -5.60 12.82 11.97
N TYR A 515 -5.87 11.53 12.03
CA TYR A 515 -7.08 10.99 11.41
C TYR A 515 -8.19 11.22 12.41
N GLU A 516 -8.95 12.29 12.25
CA GLU A 516 -10.31 12.29 12.70
C GLU A 516 -11.04 11.31 11.78
N GLU A 517 -11.52 10.23 12.37
CA GLU A 517 -12.50 9.36 11.76
C GLU A 517 -13.74 10.19 11.47
N ASN A 518 -14.05 10.43 10.22
CA ASN A 518 -15.36 10.81 9.72
C ASN A 518 -15.80 9.78 8.68
#